data_f60fea7bcafd99a264214e61bcf33a86
#
_entry.id   f60fea7bcafd99a264214e61bcf33a86
#
_cell.length_a   1.000
_cell.length_b   1.000
_cell.length_c   1.000
_cell.angle_alpha   90.00
_cell.angle_beta   90.00
_cell.angle_gamma   90.00
#
_symmetry.space_group_name_H-M   'P 1'
#
loop_
_entity.id
_entity.type
_entity.pdbx_description
1 polymer ?
#
loop_
_entity_poly.entity_id
_entity_poly.type
_entity_poly.pdbx_seq_one_letter_code
_entity_poly.pdbx_strand_id
1 'polypeptide(L)'
;MKKIAIYPGTFDPITYGHLDIITRAAKIFDNITIAISNNLNKKTIFNLKERIKLTKVATLHLKNIKKVIGFNGLLANLAKKEKTNILIRGVRTIFDFDYEIKLAAINKQIYPDLDSIFFLSSKEVSFISSSFVKEIAKYKGNIKPYLPKEIHFALMEKFKDISNR
;
A
#
# COMPACT_ATOMS: atom_id res chain seq x y z
N MET A 1 19.12 -17.64 5.23
CA MET A 1 18.98 -16.16 5.11
C MET A 1 17.53 -15.76 5.27
N LYS A 2 17.23 -14.67 6.00
CA LYS A 2 15.86 -14.16 6.10
C LYS A 2 15.45 -13.49 4.80
N LYS A 3 14.25 -13.83 4.30
CA LYS A 3 13.64 -13.20 3.13
C LYS A 3 12.99 -11.88 3.55
N ILE A 4 13.60 -10.75 3.19
CA ILE A 4 13.14 -9.41 3.55
C ILE A 4 12.63 -8.70 2.30
N ALA A 5 11.49 -8.01 2.40
CA ALA A 5 10.92 -7.27 1.29
C ALA A 5 10.30 -5.95 1.75
N ILE A 6 10.16 -5.01 0.81
CA ILE A 6 9.40 -3.76 0.99
C ILE A 6 8.12 -3.83 0.15
N TYR A 7 6.99 -3.47 0.74
CA TYR A 7 5.75 -3.21 0.03
C TYR A 7 5.43 -1.71 0.05
N PRO A 8 5.73 -1.01 -1.05
CA PRO A 8 5.48 0.42 -1.15
C PRO A 8 4.05 0.71 -1.63
N GLY A 9 3.49 1.82 -1.16
CA GLY A 9 2.19 2.29 -1.62
C GLY A 9 1.80 3.63 -1.02
N THR A 10 0.69 4.19 -1.49
CA THR A 10 0.12 5.43 -0.91
C THR A 10 -0.74 5.13 0.31
N PHE A 11 -1.50 4.04 0.29
CA PHE A 11 -2.41 3.57 1.36
C PHE A 11 -3.32 4.68 1.90
N ASP A 12 -4.10 5.29 1.01
CA ASP A 12 -4.97 6.43 1.32
C ASP A 12 -6.46 6.18 1.03
N PRO A 13 -7.12 5.35 1.88
CA PRO A 13 -6.58 4.49 2.94
C PRO A 13 -6.13 3.11 2.44
N ILE A 14 -5.60 2.29 3.36
CA ILE A 14 -5.41 0.85 3.13
C ILE A 14 -6.77 0.17 2.94
N THR A 15 -6.84 -0.80 2.02
CA THR A 15 -8.07 -1.52 1.64
C THR A 15 -7.87 -3.03 1.72
N TYR A 16 -8.95 -3.82 1.59
CA TYR A 16 -8.83 -5.27 1.46
C TYR A 16 -8.01 -5.70 0.23
N GLY A 17 -7.98 -4.91 -0.86
CA GLY A 17 -7.07 -5.17 -1.98
C GLY A 17 -5.59 -5.11 -1.59
N HIS A 18 -5.19 -4.17 -0.73
CA HIS A 18 -3.83 -4.12 -0.20
C HIS A 18 -3.57 -5.28 0.78
N LEU A 19 -4.54 -5.58 1.65
CA LEU A 19 -4.41 -6.64 2.66
C LEU A 19 -4.30 -8.02 2.04
N ASP A 20 -4.96 -8.29 0.90
CA ASP A 20 -4.78 -9.52 0.13
C ASP A 20 -3.32 -9.74 -0.23
N ILE A 21 -2.69 -8.74 -0.85
CA ILE A 21 -1.28 -8.80 -1.23
C ILE A 21 -0.39 -8.98 0.00
N ILE A 22 -0.60 -8.17 1.05
CA ILE A 22 0.21 -8.20 2.29
C ILE A 22 0.11 -9.59 2.95
N THR A 23 -1.09 -10.13 3.07
CA THR A 23 -1.33 -11.43 3.72
C THR A 23 -0.66 -12.57 2.94
N ARG A 24 -0.72 -12.53 1.62
CA ARG A 24 -0.08 -13.55 0.77
C ARG A 24 1.43 -13.41 0.77
N ALA A 25 1.95 -12.19 0.74
CA ALA A 25 3.38 -11.91 0.87
C ALA A 25 3.92 -12.36 2.22
N ALA A 26 3.16 -12.20 3.32
CA ALA A 26 3.55 -12.65 4.65
C ALA A 26 3.71 -14.18 4.79
N LYS A 27 3.21 -14.97 3.84
CA LYS A 27 3.45 -16.42 3.76
C LYS A 27 4.80 -16.77 3.11
N ILE A 28 5.40 -15.82 2.40
CA ILE A 28 6.62 -16.03 1.59
C ILE A 28 7.83 -15.35 2.25
N PHE A 29 7.63 -14.16 2.82
CA PHE A 29 8.67 -13.32 3.40
C PHE A 29 8.66 -13.38 4.92
N ASP A 30 9.86 -13.48 5.51
CA ASP A 30 10.03 -13.49 6.96
C ASP A 30 9.83 -12.09 7.57
N ASN A 31 10.24 -11.05 6.82
CA ASN A 31 10.13 -9.66 7.25
C ASN A 31 9.62 -8.79 6.10
N ILE A 32 8.55 -8.05 6.34
CA ILE A 32 8.02 -7.07 5.39
C ILE A 32 8.03 -5.69 6.04
N THR A 33 8.59 -4.72 5.32
CA THR A 33 8.44 -3.29 5.62
C THR A 33 7.36 -2.72 4.70
N ILE A 34 6.27 -2.19 5.26
CA ILE A 34 5.29 -1.43 4.48
C ILE A 34 5.77 0.01 4.44
N ALA A 35 6.01 0.52 3.22
CA ALA A 35 6.56 1.85 2.98
C ALA A 35 5.50 2.77 2.39
N ILE A 36 5.08 3.78 3.16
CA ILE A 36 4.03 4.71 2.76
C ILE A 36 4.66 5.94 2.11
N SER A 37 4.38 6.11 0.82
CA SER A 37 4.90 7.24 0.04
C SER A 37 4.29 8.56 0.52
N ASN A 38 5.17 9.54 0.79
CA ASN A 38 4.80 10.92 1.05
C ASN A 38 4.99 11.77 -0.22
N ASN A 39 4.28 11.41 -1.29
CA ASN A 39 4.32 12.17 -2.54
C ASN A 39 3.51 13.47 -2.39
N LEU A 40 4.20 14.61 -2.38
CA LEU A 40 3.59 15.93 -2.23
C LEU A 40 2.66 16.31 -3.41
N ASN A 41 2.83 15.68 -4.57
CA ASN A 41 1.99 15.92 -5.75
C ASN A 41 0.65 15.16 -5.69
N LYS A 42 0.47 14.24 -4.75
CA LYS A 42 -0.80 13.52 -4.56
C LYS A 42 -1.61 14.16 -3.43
N LYS A 43 -2.77 14.70 -3.78
CA LYS A 43 -3.77 15.11 -2.77
C LYS A 43 -4.33 13.86 -2.09
N THR A 44 -3.91 13.62 -0.85
CA THR A 44 -4.39 12.50 -0.03
C THR A 44 -5.44 12.99 0.97
N ILE A 45 -6.44 12.16 1.29
CA ILE A 45 -7.44 12.45 2.33
C ILE A 45 -6.80 12.38 3.72
N PHE A 46 -5.96 11.37 3.94
CA PHE A 46 -5.24 11.19 5.18
C PHE A 46 -3.80 11.73 5.05
N ASN A 47 -3.33 12.46 6.05
CA ASN A 47 -1.92 12.83 6.12
C ASN A 47 -1.04 11.59 6.34
N LEU A 48 0.29 11.74 6.21
CA LEU A 48 1.23 10.62 6.31
C LEU A 48 1.14 9.89 7.66
N LYS A 49 1.03 10.62 8.77
CA LYS A 49 0.96 10.03 10.12
C LYS A 49 -0.32 9.19 10.29
N GLU A 50 -1.44 9.68 9.79
CA GLU A 50 -2.72 8.96 9.79
C GLU A 50 -2.63 7.68 8.97
N ARG A 51 -2.07 7.74 7.76
CA ARG A 51 -1.91 6.56 6.88
C ARG A 51 -1.02 5.50 7.52
N ILE A 52 0.07 5.90 8.17
CA ILE A 52 0.93 4.98 8.94
C ILE A 52 0.14 4.32 10.08
N LYS A 53 -0.62 5.11 10.87
CA LYS A 53 -1.43 4.60 11.98
C LYS A 53 -2.47 3.59 11.49
N LEU A 54 -3.24 3.95 10.46
CA LEU A 54 -4.29 3.10 9.89
C LEU A 54 -3.71 1.80 9.32
N THR A 55 -2.58 1.88 8.62
CA THR A 55 -1.90 0.70 8.07
C THR A 55 -1.39 -0.22 9.19
N LYS A 56 -0.81 0.33 10.28
CA LYS A 56 -0.40 -0.46 11.45
C LYS A 56 -1.59 -1.20 12.06
N VAL A 57 -2.72 -0.52 12.26
CA VAL A 57 -3.94 -1.13 12.81
C VAL A 57 -4.42 -2.27 11.93
N ALA A 58 -4.53 -2.04 10.62
CA ALA A 58 -5.02 -3.04 9.68
C ALA A 58 -4.11 -4.28 9.55
N THR A 59 -2.82 -4.15 9.86
CA THR A 59 -1.83 -5.23 9.71
C THR A 59 -1.34 -5.81 11.03
N LEU A 60 -1.91 -5.40 12.17
CA LEU A 60 -1.46 -5.77 13.52
C LEU A 60 -1.42 -7.29 13.75
N HIS A 61 -2.32 -8.04 13.12
CA HIS A 61 -2.41 -9.50 13.23
C HIS A 61 -1.32 -10.24 12.43
N LEU A 62 -0.55 -9.55 11.58
CA LEU A 62 0.47 -10.15 10.72
C LEU A 62 1.86 -10.00 11.36
N LYS A 63 2.38 -11.08 11.96
CA LYS A 63 3.67 -11.09 12.68
C LYS A 63 4.88 -10.76 11.80
N ASN A 64 4.77 -10.94 10.48
CA ASN A 64 5.84 -10.70 9.51
C ASN A 64 5.94 -9.22 9.11
N ILE A 65 4.98 -8.38 9.46
CA ILE A 65 5.09 -6.93 9.27
C ILE A 65 5.96 -6.36 10.38
N LYS A 66 7.22 -6.05 10.05
CA LYS A 66 8.20 -5.56 11.04
C LYS A 66 8.19 -4.05 11.18
N LYS A 67 7.89 -3.35 10.08
CA LYS A 67 7.87 -1.89 10.06
C LYS A 67 6.72 -1.39 9.19
N VAL A 68 6.11 -0.28 9.60
CA VAL A 68 5.25 0.57 8.76
C VAL A 68 5.83 1.96 8.86
N ILE A 69 6.43 2.45 7.80
CA ILE A 69 7.20 3.71 7.75
C ILE A 69 6.71 4.62 6.63
N GLY A 70 6.88 5.92 6.83
CA GLY A 70 6.78 6.89 5.74
C GLY A 70 8.11 7.06 5.04
N PHE A 71 8.10 7.35 3.73
CA PHE A 71 9.30 7.68 2.99
C PHE A 71 9.07 8.78 1.97
N ASN A 72 10.16 9.48 1.66
CA ASN A 72 10.28 10.48 0.60
C ASN A 72 11.36 10.05 -0.38
N GLY A 73 11.23 10.46 -1.65
CA GLY A 73 12.24 10.22 -2.67
C GLY A 73 12.13 8.84 -3.33
N LEU A 74 13.28 8.35 -3.82
CA LEU A 74 13.33 7.17 -4.66
C LEU A 74 13.23 5.87 -3.86
N LEU A 75 12.42 4.94 -4.35
CA LEU A 75 12.19 3.64 -3.72
C LEU A 75 13.47 2.77 -3.68
N ALA A 76 14.30 2.85 -4.71
CA ALA A 76 15.59 2.18 -4.75
C ALA A 76 16.53 2.62 -3.61
N ASN A 77 16.52 3.92 -3.25
CA ASN A 77 17.31 4.42 -2.13
C ASN A 77 16.77 3.91 -0.78
N LEU A 78 15.45 3.84 -0.65
CA LEU A 78 14.82 3.22 0.52
C LEU A 78 15.21 1.75 0.65
N ALA A 79 15.20 0.99 -0.45
CA ALA A 79 15.58 -0.41 -0.47
C ALA A 79 17.03 -0.63 -0.01
N LYS A 80 17.97 0.20 -0.47
CA LYS A 80 19.36 0.20 0.01
C LYS A 80 19.44 0.46 1.52
N LYS A 81 18.71 1.47 2.02
CA LYS A 81 18.66 1.83 3.45
C LYS A 81 18.09 0.70 4.31
N GLU A 82 17.03 0.06 3.87
CA GLU A 82 16.39 -1.07 4.57
C GLU A 82 17.11 -2.42 4.34
N LYS A 83 18.23 -2.41 3.60
CA LYS A 83 19.06 -3.59 3.31
C LYS A 83 18.27 -4.75 2.71
N THR A 84 17.43 -4.43 1.74
CA THR A 84 16.66 -5.41 0.96
C THR A 84 16.80 -5.16 -0.52
N ASN A 85 16.75 -6.24 -1.28
CA ASN A 85 16.75 -6.21 -2.74
C ASN A 85 15.43 -6.68 -3.36
N ILE A 86 14.35 -6.72 -2.57
CA ILE A 86 13.04 -7.20 -3.04
C ILE A 86 11.95 -6.16 -2.77
N LEU A 87 11.25 -5.78 -3.84
CA LEU A 87 10.04 -4.99 -3.79
C LEU A 87 8.81 -5.87 -4.07
N ILE A 88 7.78 -5.70 -3.28
CA ILE A 88 6.46 -6.30 -3.51
C ILE A 88 5.61 -5.29 -4.26
N ARG A 89 4.99 -5.70 -5.36
CA ARG A 89 4.06 -4.89 -6.14
C ARG A 89 2.75 -5.65 -6.36
N GLY A 90 1.63 -5.00 -6.12
CA GLY A 90 0.31 -5.53 -6.44
C GLY A 90 -0.10 -5.12 -7.86
N VAL A 91 -0.64 -6.05 -8.64
CA VAL A 91 -1.11 -5.82 -10.00
C VAL A 91 -2.55 -6.30 -10.11
N ARG A 92 -3.45 -5.48 -10.64
CA ARG A 92 -4.87 -5.77 -10.81
C ARG A 92 -5.25 -5.88 -12.27
N THR A 93 -4.63 -5.07 -13.10
CA THR A 93 -4.93 -4.93 -14.53
C THR A 93 -3.64 -4.94 -15.35
N ILE A 94 -3.80 -5.14 -16.67
CA ILE A 94 -2.68 -5.05 -17.62
C ILE A 94 -2.06 -3.64 -17.60
N PHE A 95 -2.87 -2.60 -17.41
CA PHE A 95 -2.38 -1.21 -17.31
C PHE A 95 -1.54 -0.98 -16.07
N ASP A 96 -1.94 -1.54 -14.91
CA ASP A 96 -1.10 -1.51 -13.70
C ASP A 96 0.24 -2.19 -13.99
N PHE A 97 0.23 -3.34 -14.66
CA PHE A 97 1.42 -4.14 -14.96
C PHE A 97 2.40 -3.42 -15.88
N ASP A 98 1.93 -2.80 -16.96
CA ASP A 98 2.78 -2.01 -17.86
C ASP A 98 3.49 -0.86 -17.13
N TYR A 99 2.78 -0.16 -16.28
CA TYR A 99 3.36 0.91 -15.46
C TYR A 99 4.40 0.37 -14.46
N GLU A 100 4.08 -0.72 -13.78
CA GLU A 100 4.94 -1.32 -12.76
C GLU A 100 6.22 -1.93 -13.34
N ILE A 101 6.18 -2.51 -14.55
CA ILE A 101 7.38 -2.99 -15.26
C ILE A 101 8.34 -1.82 -15.53
N LYS A 102 7.84 -0.68 -15.99
CA LYS A 102 8.66 0.51 -16.25
C LYS A 102 9.31 1.02 -14.97
N LEU A 103 8.56 1.06 -13.87
CA LEU A 103 9.12 1.43 -12.56
C LEU A 103 10.15 0.42 -12.07
N ALA A 104 9.94 -0.86 -12.26
CA ALA A 104 10.90 -1.90 -11.89
C ALA A 104 12.21 -1.74 -12.65
N ALA A 105 12.16 -1.48 -13.97
CA ALA A 105 13.33 -1.21 -14.80
C ALA A 105 14.12 0.00 -14.29
N ILE A 106 13.44 1.12 -14.00
CA ILE A 106 14.09 2.33 -13.45
C ILE A 106 14.72 2.05 -12.09
N ASN A 107 14.01 1.37 -11.19
CA ASN A 107 14.53 1.01 -9.87
C ASN A 107 15.80 0.14 -9.99
N LYS A 108 15.81 -0.81 -10.93
CA LYS A 108 16.96 -1.70 -11.19
C LYS A 108 18.17 -0.95 -11.77
N GLN A 109 17.96 0.09 -12.57
CA GLN A 109 19.06 0.97 -13.02
C GLN A 109 19.72 1.72 -11.85
N ILE A 110 18.94 2.13 -10.84
CA ILE A 110 19.45 2.86 -9.66
C ILE A 110 20.09 1.90 -8.65
N TYR A 111 19.53 0.70 -8.52
CA TYR A 111 20.01 -0.35 -7.64
C TYR A 111 19.97 -1.70 -8.38
N PRO A 112 21.08 -2.14 -9.00
CA PRO A 112 21.12 -3.32 -9.89
C PRO A 112 20.63 -4.63 -9.26
N ASP A 113 20.83 -4.80 -7.94
CA ASP A 113 20.37 -5.99 -7.21
C ASP A 113 18.89 -5.96 -6.83
N LEU A 114 18.18 -4.85 -7.09
CA LEU A 114 16.78 -4.69 -6.71
C LEU A 114 15.85 -5.35 -7.72
N ASP A 115 15.09 -6.33 -7.26
CA ASP A 115 14.06 -7.00 -8.05
C ASP A 115 12.65 -6.71 -7.54
N SER A 116 11.69 -6.76 -8.45
CA SER A 116 10.27 -6.58 -8.14
C SER A 116 9.52 -7.89 -8.29
N ILE A 117 8.77 -8.27 -7.25
CA ILE A 117 7.89 -9.43 -7.25
C ILE A 117 6.45 -8.94 -7.37
N PHE A 118 5.78 -9.38 -8.43
CA PHE A 118 4.41 -9.00 -8.73
C PHE A 118 3.41 -10.00 -8.17
N PHE A 119 2.48 -9.51 -7.36
CA PHE A 119 1.35 -10.28 -6.88
C PHE A 119 0.11 -9.88 -7.67
N LEU A 120 -0.48 -10.81 -8.38
CA LEU A 120 -1.81 -10.60 -8.96
C LEU A 120 -2.83 -10.54 -7.82
N SER A 121 -3.67 -9.52 -7.84
CA SER A 121 -4.78 -9.41 -6.88
C SER A 121 -5.74 -10.59 -7.02
N SER A 122 -6.23 -11.09 -5.91
CA SER A 122 -7.29 -12.11 -5.91
C SER A 122 -8.54 -11.55 -6.59
N LYS A 123 -9.28 -12.41 -7.29
CA LYS A 123 -10.45 -12.04 -8.11
C LYS A 123 -11.48 -11.22 -7.30
N GLU A 124 -11.70 -11.61 -6.06
CA GLU A 124 -12.69 -11.03 -5.14
C GLU A 124 -12.36 -9.58 -4.73
N VAL A 125 -11.09 -9.16 -4.84
CA VAL A 125 -10.62 -7.84 -4.40
C VAL A 125 -9.90 -7.05 -5.49
N SER A 126 -9.80 -7.59 -6.70
CA SER A 126 -9.05 -6.97 -7.82
C SER A 126 -9.58 -5.60 -8.22
N PHE A 127 -10.88 -5.35 -8.05
CA PHE A 127 -11.52 -4.07 -8.34
C PHE A 127 -11.40 -3.05 -7.19
N ILE A 128 -10.93 -3.47 -6.00
CA ILE A 128 -10.85 -2.60 -4.82
C ILE A 128 -9.61 -1.72 -4.90
N SER A 129 -9.80 -0.41 -5.06
CA SER A 129 -8.75 0.60 -4.96
C SER A 129 -9.11 1.68 -3.94
N SER A 130 -8.11 2.35 -3.37
CA SER A 130 -8.36 3.48 -2.47
C SER A 130 -9.14 4.61 -3.15
N SER A 131 -8.87 4.88 -4.43
CA SER A 131 -9.57 5.90 -5.21
C SER A 131 -11.04 5.56 -5.37
N PHE A 132 -11.35 4.32 -5.75
CA PHE A 132 -12.70 3.81 -5.90
C PHE A 132 -13.48 3.86 -4.59
N VAL A 133 -12.86 3.42 -3.49
CA VAL A 133 -13.49 3.47 -2.15
C VAL A 133 -13.79 4.92 -1.71
N LYS A 134 -12.85 5.84 -1.97
CA LYS A 134 -13.07 7.28 -1.67
C LYS A 134 -14.21 7.87 -2.50
N GLU A 135 -14.31 7.49 -3.75
CA GLU A 135 -15.39 7.95 -4.63
C GLU A 135 -16.76 7.48 -4.14
N ILE A 136 -16.90 6.19 -3.82
CA ILE A 136 -18.14 5.65 -3.23
C ILE A 136 -18.48 6.38 -1.92
N ALA A 137 -17.50 6.59 -1.04
CA ALA A 137 -17.70 7.27 0.24
C ALA A 137 -18.17 8.72 0.07
N LYS A 138 -17.63 9.44 -0.92
CA LYS A 138 -18.01 10.81 -1.29
C LYS A 138 -19.51 10.90 -1.62
N TYR A 139 -20.03 9.87 -2.30
CA TYR A 139 -21.46 9.79 -2.64
C TYR A 139 -22.31 9.04 -1.60
N LYS A 140 -21.79 8.87 -0.37
CA LYS A 140 -22.47 8.21 0.76
C LYS A 140 -22.85 6.74 0.48
N GLY A 141 -22.15 6.09 -0.46
CA GLY A 141 -22.34 4.68 -0.76
C GLY A 141 -21.77 3.77 0.33
N ASN A 142 -22.16 2.50 0.32
CA ASN A 142 -21.68 1.51 1.29
C ASN A 142 -20.25 1.06 0.96
N ILE A 143 -19.30 1.43 1.81
CA ILE A 143 -17.86 1.06 1.69
C ILE A 143 -17.42 -0.03 2.65
N LYS A 144 -18.31 -0.53 3.52
CA LYS A 144 -18.00 -1.59 4.49
C LYS A 144 -17.37 -2.86 3.86
N PRO A 145 -17.81 -3.32 2.66
CA PRO A 145 -17.23 -4.52 2.05
C PRO A 145 -15.77 -4.35 1.58
N TYR A 146 -15.24 -3.14 1.51
CA TYR A 146 -13.95 -2.83 0.89
C TYR A 146 -12.84 -2.50 1.89
N LEU A 147 -13.21 -2.28 3.16
CA LEU A 147 -12.32 -1.78 4.21
C LEU A 147 -12.46 -2.56 5.52
N PRO A 148 -11.36 -2.77 6.27
CA PRO A 148 -11.46 -3.14 7.68
C PRO A 148 -12.31 -2.12 8.46
N LYS A 149 -12.96 -2.60 9.52
CA LYS A 149 -13.92 -1.81 10.32
C LYS A 149 -13.34 -0.48 10.81
N GLU A 150 -12.13 -0.49 11.35
CA GLU A 150 -11.45 0.69 11.89
C GLU A 150 -11.13 1.72 10.78
N ILE A 151 -10.74 1.21 9.60
CA ILE A 151 -10.43 2.05 8.43
C ILE A 151 -11.72 2.68 7.87
N HIS A 152 -12.80 1.90 7.84
CA HIS A 152 -14.12 2.39 7.45
C HIS A 152 -14.56 3.57 8.33
N PHE A 153 -14.50 3.41 9.65
CA PHE A 153 -14.88 4.50 10.58
C PHE A 153 -14.02 5.75 10.38
N ALA A 154 -12.69 5.58 10.31
CA ALA A 154 -11.79 6.71 10.09
C ALA A 154 -12.08 7.46 8.79
N LEU A 155 -12.41 6.74 7.70
CA LEU A 155 -12.73 7.37 6.43
C LEU A 155 -14.06 8.12 6.48
N MET A 156 -15.08 7.56 7.14
CA MET A 156 -16.37 8.23 7.29
C MET A 156 -16.27 9.51 8.14
N GLU A 157 -15.48 9.51 9.20
CA GLU A 157 -15.21 10.72 10.00
C GLU A 157 -14.52 11.80 9.14
N LYS A 158 -13.50 11.43 8.37
CA LYS A 158 -12.82 12.38 7.46
C LYS A 158 -13.78 13.05 6.47
N PHE A 159 -14.75 12.30 5.92
CA PHE A 159 -15.72 12.89 5.00
C PHE A 159 -16.73 13.79 5.70
N LYS A 160 -17.11 13.52 6.96
CA LYS A 160 -17.95 14.42 7.75
C LYS A 160 -17.25 15.75 8.00
N ASP A 161 -15.95 15.72 8.38
CA ASP A 161 -15.15 16.92 8.63
C ASP A 161 -14.98 17.78 7.36
N ILE A 162 -14.86 17.14 6.20
CA ILE A 162 -14.74 17.83 4.91
C ILE A 162 -16.08 18.46 4.49
N SER A 163 -17.19 17.80 4.78
CA SER A 163 -18.54 18.30 4.44
C SER A 163 -19.00 19.45 5.34
N ASN A 164 -18.38 19.63 6.50
CA ASN A 164 -18.70 20.69 7.46
C ASN A 164 -17.82 21.93 7.33
N ARG A 165 -16.92 21.96 6.33
CA ARG A 165 -16.07 23.09 5.96
C ARG A 165 -16.54 23.76 4.68
#